data_5e2f35bbc9409c1888a9036134869d52
#
_entry.id   5e2f35bbc9409c1888a9036134869d52
#
_cell.length_a   1.000
_cell.length_b   1.000
_cell.length_c   1.000
_cell.angle_alpha   90.00
_cell.angle_beta   90.00
_cell.angle_gamma   90.00
#
_symmetry.space_group_name_H-M   'P 1'
#
loop_
_entity.id
_entity.type
_entity.pdbx_description
1 polymer ?
#
loop_
_entity_poly.entity_id
_entity_poly.type
_entity_poly.pdbx_seq_one_letter_code
_entity_poly.pdbx_strand_id
1 'polypeptide(L)'
;MEMRRAINQFLNELQESSAFKDYKYQKERIKKVPGLKERINDFRRERFEFQEYSGEDLFEKIDEFQKEYQTFKEEPIVREYLAAELEICRLVQEIYGAIDELVDIDMEME
;
A
#
# COMPACT_ATOMS: atom_id res chain seq x y z
N MET A 1 -15.21 -27.98 -5.07
CA MET A 1 -16.17 -27.17 -4.29
C MET A 1 -16.54 -25.91 -5.03
N GLU A 2 -17.78 -25.58 -4.97
CA GLU A 2 -18.30 -24.38 -5.64
C GLU A 2 -17.69 -23.09 -5.14
N MET A 3 -17.42 -23.03 -3.83
CA MET A 3 -16.85 -21.82 -3.25
C MET A 3 -15.42 -21.56 -3.76
N ARG A 4 -14.63 -22.63 -3.92
CA ARG A 4 -13.29 -22.47 -4.47
C ARG A 4 -13.33 -21.96 -5.90
N ARG A 5 -14.29 -22.43 -6.68
CA ARG A 5 -14.47 -21.96 -8.06
C ARG A 5 -14.84 -20.47 -8.07
N ALA A 6 -15.74 -20.06 -7.17
CA ALA A 6 -16.15 -18.68 -7.06
C ALA A 6 -14.98 -17.78 -6.65
N ILE A 7 -14.14 -18.26 -5.72
CA ILE A 7 -12.94 -17.53 -5.31
C ILE A 7 -11.99 -17.37 -6.48
N ASN A 8 -11.75 -18.42 -7.24
CA ASN A 8 -10.85 -18.36 -8.38
C ASN A 8 -11.38 -17.41 -9.46
N GLN A 9 -12.67 -17.44 -9.70
CA GLN A 9 -13.31 -16.53 -10.65
C GLN A 9 -13.16 -15.09 -10.18
N PHE A 10 -13.40 -14.84 -8.91
CA PHE A 10 -13.22 -13.51 -8.32
C PHE A 10 -11.78 -13.02 -8.47
N LEU A 11 -10.81 -13.88 -8.20
CA LEU A 11 -9.39 -13.51 -8.33
C LEU A 11 -9.04 -13.19 -9.78
N ASN A 12 -9.61 -13.93 -10.72
CA ASN A 12 -9.40 -13.64 -12.13
C ASN A 12 -9.96 -12.27 -12.50
N GLU A 13 -11.16 -11.96 -12.01
CA GLU A 13 -11.77 -10.65 -12.26
C GLU A 13 -10.99 -9.53 -11.59
N LEU A 14 -10.47 -9.78 -10.40
CA LEU A 14 -9.63 -8.80 -9.71
C LEU A 14 -8.38 -8.50 -10.53
N GLN A 15 -7.74 -9.52 -11.09
CA GLN A 15 -6.57 -9.34 -11.95
C GLN A 15 -6.88 -8.55 -13.22
N GLU A 16 -8.12 -8.60 -13.67
CA GLU A 16 -8.55 -7.85 -14.87
C GLU A 16 -8.98 -6.43 -14.52
N SER A 17 -9.11 -6.09 -13.24
CA SER A 17 -9.50 -4.74 -12.85
C SER A 17 -8.43 -3.72 -13.23
N SER A 18 -8.87 -2.50 -13.51
CA SER A 18 -7.94 -1.42 -13.86
C SER A 18 -6.99 -1.09 -12.72
N ALA A 19 -7.48 -1.15 -11.48
CA ALA A 19 -6.65 -0.89 -10.30
C ALA A 19 -5.51 -1.90 -10.20
N PHE A 20 -5.79 -3.19 -10.40
CA PHE A 20 -4.76 -4.21 -10.32
C PHE A 20 -3.77 -4.09 -11.48
N LYS A 21 -4.26 -3.87 -12.69
CA LYS A 21 -3.40 -3.74 -13.86
C LYS A 21 -2.47 -2.53 -13.74
N ASP A 22 -2.99 -1.42 -13.26
CA ASP A 22 -2.19 -0.22 -13.06
C ASP A 22 -1.11 -0.46 -11.99
N TYR A 23 -1.50 -1.06 -10.87
CA TYR A 23 -0.54 -1.38 -9.81
C TYR A 23 0.57 -2.29 -10.30
N LYS A 24 0.22 -3.31 -11.05
CA LYS A 24 1.21 -4.25 -11.62
C LYS A 24 2.14 -3.54 -12.59
N TYR A 25 1.59 -2.66 -13.41
CA TYR A 25 2.38 -1.86 -14.36
C TYR A 25 3.37 -0.96 -13.61
N GLN A 26 2.91 -0.27 -12.58
CA GLN A 26 3.79 0.60 -11.79
C GLN A 26 4.87 -0.18 -11.06
N LYS A 27 4.55 -1.36 -10.54
CA LYS A 27 5.55 -2.23 -9.90
C LYS A 27 6.66 -2.60 -10.88
N GLU A 28 6.29 -2.92 -12.10
CA GLU A 28 7.29 -3.27 -13.11
C GLU A 28 8.16 -2.07 -13.47
N ARG A 29 7.58 -0.87 -13.51
CA ARG A 29 8.34 0.35 -13.77
C ARG A 29 9.40 0.60 -12.70
N ILE A 30 9.03 0.50 -11.43
CA ILE A 30 9.98 0.77 -10.35
C ILE A 30 11.09 -0.28 -10.30
N LYS A 31 10.82 -1.52 -10.69
CA LYS A 31 11.82 -2.57 -10.74
C LYS A 31 12.92 -2.28 -11.75
N LYS A 32 12.60 -1.53 -12.79
CA LYS A 32 13.56 -1.20 -13.85
C LYS A 32 14.54 -0.08 -13.45
N VAL A 33 14.24 0.62 -12.36
CA VAL A 33 15.12 1.69 -11.87
C VAL A 33 15.97 1.11 -10.73
N PRO A 34 17.29 1.00 -10.92
CA PRO A 34 18.15 0.40 -9.89
C PRO A 34 18.05 1.13 -8.56
N GLY A 35 17.81 0.37 -7.50
CA GLY A 35 17.76 0.90 -6.13
C GLY A 35 16.47 1.61 -5.75
N LEU A 36 15.53 1.81 -6.68
CA LEU A 36 14.32 2.56 -6.37
C LEU A 36 13.40 1.83 -5.40
N LYS A 37 13.23 0.53 -5.58
CA LYS A 37 12.39 -0.26 -4.68
C LYS A 37 12.94 -0.21 -3.26
N GLU A 38 14.24 -0.30 -3.11
CA GLU A 38 14.92 -0.22 -1.82
C GLU A 38 14.72 1.16 -1.18
N ARG A 39 14.77 2.23 -1.96
CA ARG A 39 14.52 3.57 -1.46
C ARG A 39 13.10 3.71 -0.92
N ILE A 40 12.14 3.17 -1.65
CA ILE A 40 10.73 3.20 -1.21
C ILE A 40 10.57 2.45 0.10
N ASN A 41 11.16 1.27 0.20
CA ASN A 41 11.10 0.46 1.41
C ASN A 41 11.80 1.15 2.58
N ASP A 42 12.91 1.83 2.32
CA ASP A 42 13.64 2.58 3.34
C ASP A 42 12.80 3.72 3.90
N PHE A 43 12.09 4.45 3.04
CA PHE A 43 11.21 5.52 3.49
C PHE A 43 10.06 5.00 4.34
N ARG A 44 9.50 3.84 3.98
CA ARG A 44 8.43 3.22 4.77
C ARG A 44 8.94 2.81 6.13
N ARG A 45 10.14 2.24 6.20
CA ARG A 45 10.75 1.83 7.46
C ARG A 45 11.07 3.02 8.34
N GLU A 46 11.63 4.09 7.78
CA GLU A 46 11.92 5.31 8.51
C GLU A 46 10.66 5.93 9.09
N ARG A 47 9.58 5.95 8.31
CA ARG A 47 8.30 6.45 8.78
C ARG A 47 7.79 5.65 9.96
N PHE A 48 7.93 4.34 9.90
CA PHE A 48 7.55 3.46 11.01
C PHE A 48 8.40 3.73 12.24
N GLU A 49 9.72 3.87 12.06
CA GLU A 49 10.64 4.14 13.15
C GLU A 49 10.34 5.46 13.84
N PHE A 50 9.93 6.49 13.11
CA PHE A 50 9.57 7.78 13.70
C PHE A 50 8.37 7.66 14.63
N GLN A 51 7.46 6.75 14.37
CA GLN A 51 6.31 6.54 15.25
C GLN A 51 6.72 5.99 16.61
N GLU A 52 7.86 5.30 16.65
CA GLU A 52 8.39 4.70 17.88
C GLU A 52 9.42 5.59 18.58
N TYR A 53 9.90 6.63 17.90
CA TYR A 53 10.96 7.48 18.42
C TYR A 53 10.41 8.53 19.37
N SER A 54 11.13 8.76 20.50
CA SER A 54 10.71 9.72 21.52
C SER A 54 11.88 10.52 22.09
N GLY A 55 12.91 10.76 21.28
CA GLY A 55 14.09 11.53 21.72
C GLY A 55 13.83 13.03 21.77
N GLU A 56 14.79 13.75 22.37
CA GLU A 56 14.69 15.20 22.52
C GLU A 56 14.70 15.94 21.18
N ASP A 57 15.35 15.35 20.18
CA ASP A 57 15.46 15.95 18.85
C ASP A 57 14.39 15.45 17.89
N LEU A 58 13.30 14.93 18.44
CA LEU A 58 12.21 14.34 17.63
C LEU A 58 11.67 15.31 16.59
N PHE A 59 11.42 16.57 16.99
CA PHE A 59 10.83 17.54 16.08
C PHE A 59 11.75 17.87 14.90
N GLU A 60 13.04 17.97 15.16
CA GLU A 60 14.02 18.22 14.11
C GLU A 60 14.09 17.05 13.12
N LYS A 61 14.08 15.82 13.64
CA LYS A 61 14.14 14.61 12.81
C LYS A 61 12.88 14.46 11.97
N ILE A 62 11.73 14.76 12.55
CA ILE A 62 10.46 14.71 11.81
C ILE A 62 10.47 15.73 10.68
N ASP A 63 10.94 16.96 10.95
CA ASP A 63 10.99 18.02 9.94
C ASP A 63 11.90 17.62 8.78
N GLU A 64 13.10 17.13 9.08
CA GLU A 64 14.04 16.67 8.06
C GLU A 64 13.45 15.52 7.24
N PHE A 65 12.85 14.55 7.91
CA PHE A 65 12.24 13.41 7.24
C PHE A 65 11.10 13.85 6.33
N GLN A 66 10.26 14.77 6.79
CA GLN A 66 9.14 15.25 6.00
C GLN A 66 9.61 15.95 4.73
N LYS A 67 10.70 16.72 4.82
CA LYS A 67 11.28 17.40 3.66
C LYS A 67 11.80 16.39 2.64
N GLU A 68 12.54 15.40 3.10
CA GLU A 68 13.07 14.35 2.24
C GLU A 68 11.94 13.53 1.62
N TYR A 69 10.94 13.18 2.43
CA TYR A 69 9.81 12.39 1.98
C TYR A 69 9.00 13.15 0.94
N GLN A 70 8.78 14.44 1.15
CA GLN A 70 8.03 15.27 0.21
C GLN A 70 8.74 15.33 -1.14
N THR A 71 10.05 15.55 -1.14
CA THR A 71 10.84 15.59 -2.36
C THR A 71 10.79 14.24 -3.09
N PHE A 72 10.95 13.16 -2.33
CA PHE A 72 10.92 11.81 -2.90
C PHE A 72 9.55 11.50 -3.52
N LYS A 73 8.50 11.85 -2.80
CA LYS A 73 7.11 11.62 -3.23
C LYS A 73 6.74 12.38 -4.50
N GLU A 74 7.45 13.48 -4.78
CA GLU A 74 7.18 14.31 -5.95
C GLU A 74 7.82 13.75 -7.22
N GLU A 75 8.75 12.80 -7.12
CA GLU A 75 9.29 12.13 -8.29
C GLU A 75 8.15 11.42 -9.02
N PRO A 76 7.95 11.69 -10.34
CA PRO A 76 6.77 11.16 -11.03
C PRO A 76 6.58 9.66 -10.93
N ILE A 77 7.66 8.89 -11.08
CA ILE A 77 7.58 7.43 -11.01
C ILE A 77 7.15 6.94 -9.63
N VAL A 78 7.65 7.61 -8.56
CA VAL A 78 7.27 7.27 -7.19
C VAL A 78 5.84 7.66 -6.92
N ARG A 79 5.44 8.88 -7.33
CA ARG A 79 4.09 9.37 -7.13
C ARG A 79 3.05 8.46 -7.79
N GLU A 80 3.33 8.04 -9.02
CA GLU A 80 2.42 7.19 -9.76
C GLU A 80 2.31 5.80 -9.12
N TYR A 81 3.43 5.27 -8.65
CA TYR A 81 3.43 3.98 -7.96
C TYR A 81 2.64 4.05 -6.65
N LEU A 82 2.88 5.08 -5.85
CA LEU A 82 2.19 5.24 -4.57
C LEU A 82 0.69 5.44 -4.76
N ALA A 83 0.29 6.18 -5.80
CA ALA A 83 -1.11 6.37 -6.12
C ALA A 83 -1.78 5.05 -6.51
N ALA A 84 -1.12 4.25 -7.34
CA ALA A 84 -1.65 2.95 -7.75
C ALA A 84 -1.74 1.99 -6.56
N GLU A 85 -0.75 2.02 -5.68
CA GLU A 85 -0.74 1.19 -4.47
C GLU A 85 -1.91 1.57 -3.55
N LEU A 86 -2.14 2.87 -3.37
CA LEU A 86 -3.24 3.33 -2.54
C LEU A 86 -4.58 2.87 -3.12
N GLU A 87 -4.74 2.92 -4.42
CA GLU A 87 -5.97 2.53 -5.07
C GLU A 87 -6.26 1.04 -4.92
N ILE A 88 -5.24 0.19 -5.10
CA ILE A 88 -5.43 -1.25 -4.91
C ILE A 88 -5.68 -1.58 -3.43
N CYS A 89 -5.04 -0.85 -2.51
CA CYS A 89 -5.29 -1.04 -1.09
C CYS A 89 -6.72 -0.68 -0.72
N ARG A 90 -7.26 0.40 -1.28
CA ARG A 90 -8.65 0.79 -1.05
C ARG A 90 -9.62 -0.26 -1.57
N LEU A 91 -9.33 -0.81 -2.74
CA LEU A 91 -10.16 -1.87 -3.31
C LEU A 91 -10.16 -3.11 -2.41
N VAL A 92 -8.99 -3.52 -1.93
CA VAL A 92 -8.88 -4.66 -1.02
C VAL A 92 -9.65 -4.39 0.28
N GLN A 93 -9.57 -3.17 0.81
CA GLN A 93 -10.31 -2.80 2.02
C GLN A 93 -11.82 -2.84 1.79
N GLU A 94 -12.29 -2.41 0.62
CA GLU A 94 -13.70 -2.51 0.25
C GLU A 94 -14.17 -3.96 0.22
N ILE A 95 -13.35 -4.84 -0.38
CA ILE A 95 -13.66 -6.26 -0.46
C ILE A 95 -13.74 -6.86 0.94
N TYR A 96 -12.76 -6.55 1.79
CA TYR A 96 -12.75 -7.01 3.16
C TYR A 96 -13.97 -6.52 3.93
N GLY A 97 -14.30 -5.25 3.76
CA GLY A 97 -15.47 -4.66 4.42
C GLY A 97 -16.76 -5.35 4.01
N ALA A 98 -16.88 -5.66 2.71
CA ALA A 98 -18.08 -6.33 2.21
C ALA A 98 -18.22 -7.74 2.78
N ILE A 99 -17.11 -8.47 2.85
CA ILE A 99 -17.10 -9.81 3.42
C ILE A 99 -17.40 -9.76 4.91
N ASP A 100 -16.78 -8.85 5.62
CA ASP A 100 -16.97 -8.70 7.06
C ASP A 100 -18.42 -8.36 7.39
N GLU A 101 -19.00 -7.45 6.64
CA GLU A 101 -20.39 -7.04 6.81
C GLU A 101 -21.35 -8.21 6.54
N LEU A 102 -21.07 -8.99 5.51
CA LEU A 102 -21.90 -10.14 5.16
C LEU A 102 -21.85 -11.22 6.23
N VAL A 103 -20.64 -11.52 6.71
CA VAL A 103 -20.44 -12.58 7.70
C VAL A 103 -20.89 -12.13 9.08
N ASP A 104 -20.73 -10.84 9.37
CA ASP A 104 -21.14 -10.23 10.65
C ASP A 104 -20.57 -10.99 11.84
N ILE A 105 -19.24 -11.20 11.80
CA ILE A 105 -18.56 -11.87 12.91
C ILE A 105 -18.47 -10.90 14.08
N ASP A 106 -19.11 -11.27 15.19
CA ASP A 106 -19.07 -10.46 16.39
C ASP A 106 -17.99 -10.97 17.33
N MET A 107 -16.85 -10.35 17.28
CA MET A 107 -15.71 -10.71 18.11
C MET A 107 -15.82 -10.21 19.55
N GLU A 108 -16.78 -9.33 19.80
CA GLU A 108 -16.97 -8.76 21.13
C GLU A 108 -17.81 -9.65 22.05
N MET A 109 -18.47 -10.61 21.47
CA MET A 109 -19.33 -11.53 22.24
C MET A 109 -18.54 -12.52 23.09
N GLU A 110 -17.26 -12.56 22.89
CA GLU A 110 -16.38 -13.47 23.64
C GLU A 110 -16.15 -13.01 25.11
#